data_eaf83d21b8c9dcef7d3ce7f39895e849
#
_entry.id   eaf83d21b8c9dcef7d3ce7f39895e849
#
_cell.length_a   1.000
_cell.length_b   1.000
_cell.length_c   1.000
_cell.angle_alpha   90.00
_cell.angle_beta   90.00
_cell.angle_gamma   90.00
#
_symmetry.space_group_name_H-M   'P 1'
#
loop_
_entity.id
_entity.type
_entity.pdbx_description
1 polymer ?
#
loop_
_entity_poly.entity_id
_entity_poly.type
_entity_poly.pdbx_seq_one_letter_code
_entity_poly.pdbx_strand_id
1 'polypeptide(L)'
;MTPSPTQHSWINPEKARYYQVSLDQDLFGDWILIKVCGGIGSNRGRMHSTGVASYEAGIELVGEIARRRSQRGYTCAPPTGRC
;
A
#
# COMPACT_ATOMS: atom_id res chain seq x y z
N MET A 1 15.69 12.92 12.33
CA MET A 1 14.58 11.98 12.50
C MET A 1 14.11 11.49 11.13
N THR A 2 14.21 10.21 10.91
CA THR A 2 13.73 9.66 9.65
C THR A 2 12.20 9.67 9.62
N PRO A 3 11.59 10.05 8.50
CA PRO A 3 10.13 10.00 8.43
C PRO A 3 9.65 8.55 8.57
N SER A 4 8.54 8.39 9.25
CA SER A 4 7.92 7.07 9.37
C SER A 4 7.53 6.55 7.99
N PRO A 5 7.64 5.23 7.75
CA PRO A 5 7.17 4.67 6.49
C PRO A 5 5.69 4.96 6.30
N THR A 6 5.33 5.35 5.10
CA THR A 6 3.94 5.60 4.76
C THR A 6 3.26 4.26 4.48
N GLN A 7 2.16 4.02 5.18
CA GLN A 7 1.43 2.76 5.04
C GLN A 7 -0.06 3.03 4.84
N HIS A 8 -0.63 2.37 3.85
CA HIS A 8 -2.04 2.51 3.49
C HIS A 8 -2.66 1.14 3.31
N SER A 9 -3.92 1.01 3.71
CA SER A 9 -4.64 -0.24 3.59
C SER A 9 -6.05 0.00 3.05
N TRP A 10 -6.51 -0.91 2.22
CA TRP A 10 -7.87 -0.88 1.67
C TRP A 10 -8.47 -2.26 1.76
N ILE A 11 -9.79 -2.32 1.93
CA ILE A 11 -10.51 -3.58 1.90
C ILE A 11 -11.68 -3.49 0.94
N ASN A 12 -12.05 -4.63 0.38
CA ASN A 12 -13.27 -4.80 -0.39
C ASN A 12 -14.06 -5.95 0.26
N PRO A 13 -14.98 -5.62 1.19
CA PRO A 13 -15.72 -6.67 1.91
C PRO A 13 -16.59 -7.52 1.00
N GLU A 14 -17.11 -6.93 -0.06
CA GLU A 14 -17.96 -7.62 -1.01
C GLU A 14 -17.25 -8.78 -1.68
N LYS A 15 -15.97 -8.58 -2.03
CA LYS A 15 -15.15 -9.60 -2.66
C LYS A 15 -14.20 -10.26 -1.68
N ALA A 16 -14.25 -9.90 -0.41
CA ALA A 16 -13.39 -10.40 0.65
C ALA A 16 -11.91 -10.29 0.27
N ARG A 17 -11.51 -9.11 -0.17
CA ARG A 17 -10.12 -8.83 -0.57
C ARG A 17 -9.55 -7.65 0.17
N TYR A 18 -8.23 -7.67 0.35
CA TYR A 18 -7.51 -6.55 0.93
C TYR A 18 -6.36 -6.13 0.00
N TYR A 19 -5.91 -4.90 0.20
CA TYR A 19 -4.78 -4.33 -0.54
C TYR A 19 -4.03 -3.40 0.39
N GLN A 20 -2.73 -3.58 0.49
CA GLN A 20 -1.87 -2.76 1.35
C GLN A 20 -0.70 -2.23 0.54
N VAL A 21 -0.32 -0.99 0.82
CA VAL A 21 0.81 -0.33 0.18
C VAL A 21 1.64 0.32 1.27
N SER A 22 2.93 0.12 1.22
CA SER A 22 3.86 0.83 2.11
C SER A 22 5.02 1.38 1.30
N LEU A 23 5.51 2.53 1.74
CA LEU A 23 6.67 3.19 1.13
C LEU A 23 7.77 3.21 2.18
N ASP A 24 8.90 2.60 1.86
CA ASP A 24 10.00 2.44 2.80
C ASP A 24 11.33 2.60 2.09
N GLN A 25 12.41 2.65 2.85
CA GLN A 25 13.76 2.69 2.31
C GLN A 25 14.43 1.33 2.53
N ASP A 26 15.18 0.89 1.52
CA ASP A 26 15.97 -0.32 1.67
C ASP A 26 17.29 -0.03 2.40
N LEU A 27 18.14 -1.03 2.53
CA LEU A 27 19.40 -0.91 3.23
C LEU A 27 20.36 0.09 2.58
N PHE A 28 20.17 0.39 1.31
CA PHE A 28 21.01 1.32 0.56
C PHE A 28 20.43 2.74 0.53
N GLY A 29 19.30 2.95 1.20
CA GLY A 29 18.65 4.25 1.22
C GLY A 29 17.76 4.54 0.02
N ASP A 30 17.57 3.56 -0.86
CA ASP A 30 16.68 3.71 -2.00
C ASP A 30 15.23 3.53 -1.57
N TRP A 31 14.33 4.31 -2.14
CA TRP A 31 12.92 4.22 -1.83
C TRP A 31 12.28 3.07 -2.59
N ILE A 32 11.50 2.28 -1.88
CA ILE A 32 10.77 1.15 -2.48
C ILE A 32 9.30 1.23 -2.10
N LEU A 33 8.45 0.86 -3.04
CA LEU A 33 7.03 0.75 -2.83
C LEU A 33 6.69 -0.74 -2.72
N ILE A 34 6.12 -1.13 -1.59
CA ILE A 34 5.77 -2.52 -1.32
C ILE A 34 4.26 -2.65 -1.38
N LYS A 35 3.78 -3.53 -2.24
CA LYS A 35 2.35 -3.80 -2.40
C LYS A 35 2.05 -5.22 -1.95
N VAL A 36 1.05 -5.36 -1.08
CA VAL A 36 0.59 -6.66 -0.62
C VAL A 36 -0.91 -6.74 -0.86
N CYS A 37 -1.36 -7.80 -1.50
CA CYS A 37 -2.78 -8.00 -1.75
C CYS A 37 -3.14 -9.47 -1.58
N GLY A 38 -4.41 -9.73 -1.27
CA GLY A 38 -4.87 -11.10 -1.07
C GLY A 38 -6.34 -11.15 -0.66
N GLY A 39 -6.78 -12.34 -0.28
CA GLY A 39 -8.13 -12.54 0.23
C GLY A 39 -8.17 -12.37 1.74
N ILE A 40 -9.25 -11.77 2.23
CA ILE A 40 -9.46 -11.61 3.67
C ILE A 40 -9.66 -13.01 4.26
N GLY A 41 -8.92 -13.30 5.32
CA GLY A 41 -8.97 -14.61 5.96
C GLY A 41 -8.16 -15.70 5.25
N SER A 42 -7.48 -15.36 4.17
CA SER A 42 -6.62 -16.29 3.45
C SER A 42 -5.17 -16.11 3.89
N ASN A 43 -4.45 -17.22 3.95
CA ASN A 43 -3.01 -17.19 4.21
C ASN A 43 -2.20 -16.90 2.96
N ARG A 44 -2.86 -16.81 1.82
CA ARG A 44 -2.20 -16.55 0.55
C ARG A 44 -2.29 -15.09 0.20
N GLY A 45 -1.15 -14.46 0.05
CA GLY A 45 -1.06 -13.08 -0.38
C GLY A 45 0.06 -12.95 -1.39
N ARG A 46 0.01 -11.89 -2.18
CA ARG A 46 1.08 -11.56 -3.11
C ARG A 46 1.74 -10.28 -2.67
N MET A 47 3.06 -10.28 -2.72
CA MET A 47 3.85 -9.11 -2.38
C MET A 47 4.70 -8.72 -3.58
N HIS A 48 4.65 -7.45 -3.92
CA HIS A 48 5.51 -6.88 -4.96
C HIS A 48 6.24 -5.69 -4.40
N SER A 49 7.51 -5.58 -4.74
CA SER A 49 8.29 -4.40 -4.38
C SER A 49 8.80 -3.74 -5.66
N THR A 50 8.76 -2.42 -5.70
CA THR A 50 9.17 -1.64 -6.85
C THR A 50 10.01 -0.47 -6.38
N GLY A 51 11.17 -0.29 -6.98
CA GLY A 51 12.01 0.87 -6.69
C GLY A 51 11.36 2.14 -7.23
N VAL A 52 11.42 3.23 -6.47
CA VAL A 52 10.94 4.53 -6.90
C VAL A 52 12.08 5.54 -6.77
N ALA A 53 12.01 6.59 -7.58
CA ALA A 53 13.11 7.55 -7.67
C ALA A 53 13.29 8.38 -6.40
N SER A 54 12.19 8.65 -5.68
CA SER A 54 12.23 9.48 -4.48
C SER A 54 10.99 9.22 -3.63
N TYR A 55 10.97 9.80 -2.43
CA TYR A 55 9.80 9.74 -1.57
C TYR A 55 8.58 10.36 -2.25
N GLU A 56 8.77 11.51 -2.88
CA GLU A 56 7.68 12.21 -3.57
C GLU A 56 7.13 11.38 -4.73
N ALA A 57 8.00 10.74 -5.50
CA ALA A 57 7.57 9.85 -6.58
C ALA A 57 6.76 8.67 -6.02
N GLY A 58 7.18 8.13 -4.88
CA GLY A 58 6.44 7.06 -4.21
C GLY A 58 5.06 7.52 -3.75
N ILE A 59 4.98 8.71 -3.18
CA ILE A 59 3.71 9.27 -2.71
C ILE A 59 2.74 9.49 -3.88
N GLU A 60 3.25 9.93 -5.02
CA GLU A 60 2.40 10.06 -6.22
C GLU A 60 1.82 8.72 -6.66
N LEU A 61 2.64 7.68 -6.63
CA LEU A 61 2.18 6.33 -6.97
C LEU A 61 1.14 5.83 -5.97
N VAL A 62 1.34 6.10 -4.68
CA VAL A 62 0.36 5.75 -3.66
C VAL A 62 -0.97 6.44 -3.94
N GLY A 63 -0.94 7.72 -4.33
CA GLY A 63 -2.14 8.46 -4.68
C GLY A 63 -2.88 7.85 -5.87
N GLU A 64 -2.16 7.41 -6.89
CA GLU A 64 -2.76 6.74 -8.04
C GLU A 64 -3.39 5.41 -7.65
N ILE A 65 -2.70 4.64 -6.81
CA ILE A 65 -3.21 3.36 -6.32
C ILE A 65 -4.48 3.59 -5.51
N ALA A 66 -4.48 4.59 -4.63
CA ALA A 66 -5.66 4.92 -3.82
C ALA A 66 -6.86 5.23 -4.70
N ARG A 67 -6.65 6.00 -5.76
CA ARG A 67 -7.71 6.36 -6.70
C ARG A 67 -8.27 5.12 -7.39
N ARG A 68 -7.40 4.22 -7.86
CA ARG A 68 -7.81 2.98 -8.51
C ARG A 68 -8.57 2.07 -7.56
N ARG A 69 -8.09 1.96 -6.32
CA ARG A 69 -8.76 1.11 -5.32
C ARG A 69 -10.16 1.63 -5.01
N SER A 70 -10.31 2.95 -4.90
CA SER A 70 -11.60 3.56 -4.69
C SER A 70 -12.56 3.25 -5.85
N GLN A 71 -12.10 3.36 -7.07
CA GLN A 71 -12.90 3.07 -8.26
C GLN A 71 -13.34 1.61 -8.34
N ARG A 72 -12.56 0.71 -7.74
CA ARG A 72 -12.87 -0.71 -7.77
C ARG A 72 -13.66 -1.19 -6.56
N GLY A 73 -14.18 -0.27 -5.77
CA GLY A 73 -15.03 -0.60 -4.64
C GLY A 73 -14.28 -0.89 -3.34
N TYR A 74 -13.00 -0.59 -3.28
CA TYR A 74 -12.25 -0.70 -2.03
C TYR A 74 -12.52 0.51 -1.16
N THR A 75 -12.58 0.28 0.15
CA THR A 75 -12.69 1.33 1.14
C THR A 75 -11.41 1.38 1.97
N CYS A 76 -11.09 2.56 2.46
CA CYS A 76 -9.93 2.74 3.28
C CYS A 76 -10.10 1.99 4.61
N ALA A 77 -9.10 1.19 4.97
CA ALA A 77 -9.12 0.40 6.20
C ALA A 77 -7.76 0.54 6.87
N PRO A 78 -7.52 1.66 7.54
CA PRO A 78 -6.22 1.91 8.13
C PRO A 78 -5.98 0.97 9.31
N PRO A 79 -4.79 0.37 9.40
CA PRO A 79 -4.47 -0.49 10.53
C PRO A 79 -4.39 0.26 11.85
N THR A 80 -4.25 1.58 11.79
CA THR A 80 -4.14 2.44 12.99
C THR A 80 -5.32 3.38 13.15
N GLY A 81 -6.41 3.16 12.43
CA GLY A 81 -7.57 4.04 12.46
C GLY A 81 -7.44 5.28 11.59
N ARG A 82 -6.45 5.33 10.70
CA ARG A 82 -6.26 6.46 9.78
C ARG A 82 -6.11 5.97 8.35
N CYS A 83 -6.64 6.70 7.45
CA CYS A 83 -6.43 6.48 6.03
C CYS A 83 -5.27 7.30 5.51
#